data_d3099a5accda3070ae3cc89f7b2757b6
#
_entry.id   d3099a5accda3070ae3cc89f7b2757b6
#
_cell.length_a   1.000
_cell.length_b   1.000
_cell.length_c   1.000
_cell.angle_alpha   90.00
_cell.angle_beta   90.00
_cell.angle_gamma   90.00
#
_symmetry.space_group_name_H-M   'P 1'
#
loop_
_entity.id
_entity.type
_entity.pdbx_description
1 polymer ?
#
loop_
_entity_poly.entity_id
_entity_poly.type
_entity_poly.pdbx_seq_one_letter_code
_entity_poly.pdbx_strand_id
1 'polypeptide(L)'
;MDVSQYLEIFIDETKEHLQTLSDQLMILEQEPENTDTINEIFRAAHSLKGMAGTMGYKRMQRLTHDMENVFQEIRSGNMKVKPELVDVLFRGLDALDAYLNNIINTADEGTEDNEEIINA
;
A
#
# COMPACT_ATOMS: atom_id res chain seq x y z
N MET A 1 11.51 24.43 -4.77
CA MET A 1 11.52 23.39 -3.73
C MET A 1 12.63 22.41 -4.05
N ASP A 2 13.50 22.11 -3.10
CA ASP A 2 14.58 21.16 -3.35
C ASP A 2 14.14 19.71 -3.10
N VAL A 3 15.01 18.76 -3.45
CA VAL A 3 14.69 17.33 -3.38
C VAL A 3 14.33 16.91 -1.95
N SER A 4 15.00 17.48 -0.93
CA SER A 4 14.76 17.10 0.46
C SER A 4 13.37 17.51 0.94
N GLN A 5 12.82 18.62 0.43
CA GLN A 5 11.46 19.05 0.74
C GLN A 5 10.43 18.11 0.12
N TYR A 6 10.64 17.69 -1.14
CA TYR A 6 9.76 16.70 -1.77
C TYR A 6 9.79 15.38 -1.01
N LEU A 7 10.97 14.98 -0.56
CA LEU A 7 11.13 13.74 0.18
C LEU A 7 10.39 13.80 1.52
N GLU A 8 10.48 14.91 2.25
CA GLU A 8 9.75 15.07 3.51
C GLU A 8 8.25 14.97 3.31
N ILE A 9 7.72 15.64 2.29
CA ILE A 9 6.30 15.58 1.96
C ILE A 9 5.89 14.15 1.62
N PHE A 10 6.70 13.47 0.80
CA PHE A 10 6.45 12.08 0.43
C PHE A 10 6.37 11.18 1.67
N ILE A 11 7.34 11.31 2.58
CA ILE A 11 7.39 10.50 3.80
C ILE A 11 6.14 10.74 4.65
N ASP A 12 5.78 12.00 4.87
CA ASP A 12 4.63 12.35 5.71
C ASP A 12 3.32 11.82 5.11
N GLU A 13 3.11 12.02 3.82
CA GLU A 13 1.89 11.55 3.15
C GLU A 13 1.85 10.03 3.07
N THR A 14 3.00 9.39 2.85
CA THR A 14 3.06 7.93 2.81
C THR A 14 2.69 7.34 4.16
N LYS A 15 3.19 7.93 5.26
CA LYS A 15 2.79 7.49 6.60
C LYS A 15 1.28 7.55 6.79
N GLU A 16 0.65 8.64 6.35
CA GLU A 16 -0.80 8.78 6.44
C GLU A 16 -1.53 7.72 5.63
N HIS A 17 -1.11 7.48 4.39
CA HIS A 17 -1.75 6.47 3.55
C HIS A 17 -1.57 5.06 4.10
N LEU A 18 -0.39 4.73 4.63
CA LEU A 18 -0.17 3.41 5.24
C LEU A 18 -1.02 3.24 6.48
N GLN A 19 -1.19 4.31 7.27
CA GLN A 19 -2.06 4.25 8.45
C GLN A 19 -3.52 4.04 8.02
N THR A 20 -3.97 4.76 7.00
CA THR A 20 -5.32 4.58 6.47
C THR A 20 -5.54 3.16 5.98
N LEU A 21 -4.58 2.61 5.23
CA LEU A 21 -4.67 1.23 4.75
C LEU A 21 -4.75 0.24 5.91
N SER A 22 -3.92 0.42 6.92
CA SER A 22 -3.94 -0.46 8.09
C SER A 22 -5.28 -0.40 8.83
N ASP A 23 -5.75 0.82 9.12
CA ASP A 23 -7.01 1.00 9.85
C ASP A 23 -8.19 0.44 9.07
N GLN A 24 -8.24 0.71 7.78
CA GLN A 24 -9.35 0.26 6.93
C GLN A 24 -9.31 -1.25 6.68
N LEU A 25 -8.13 -1.85 6.59
CA LEU A 25 -8.03 -3.30 6.48
C LEU A 25 -8.53 -4.00 7.74
N MET A 26 -8.29 -3.42 8.91
CA MET A 26 -8.84 -3.97 10.16
C MET A 26 -10.37 -3.92 10.16
N ILE A 27 -10.94 -2.84 9.65
CA ILE A 27 -12.39 -2.73 9.50
C ILE A 27 -12.91 -3.75 8.48
N LEU A 28 -12.22 -3.88 7.35
CA LEU A 28 -12.61 -4.81 6.29
C LEU A 28 -12.61 -6.26 6.78
N GLU A 29 -11.69 -6.61 7.67
CA GLU A 29 -11.65 -7.94 8.28
C GLU A 29 -12.94 -8.25 9.03
N GLN A 30 -13.48 -7.25 9.75
CA GLN A 30 -14.72 -7.38 10.50
C GLN A 30 -15.97 -7.20 9.64
N GLU A 31 -15.87 -6.38 8.61
CA GLU A 31 -17.00 -6.03 7.72
C GLU A 31 -16.59 -6.21 6.26
N PRO A 32 -16.49 -7.48 5.79
CA PRO A 32 -15.94 -7.77 4.45
C PRO A 32 -16.71 -7.17 3.27
N GLU A 33 -17.95 -6.74 3.50
CA GLU A 33 -18.81 -6.19 2.44
C GLU A 33 -18.98 -4.67 2.55
N ASN A 34 -18.24 -4.01 3.45
CA ASN A 34 -18.34 -2.56 3.64
C ASN A 34 -17.74 -1.84 2.44
N THR A 35 -18.62 -1.35 1.55
CA THR A 35 -18.19 -0.70 0.30
C THR A 35 -17.45 0.60 0.53
N ASP A 36 -17.79 1.36 1.56
CA ASP A 36 -17.09 2.60 1.87
C ASP A 36 -15.64 2.31 2.26
N THR A 37 -15.42 1.28 3.06
CA THR A 37 -14.08 0.83 3.45
C THR A 37 -13.28 0.37 2.24
N ILE A 38 -13.89 -0.45 1.37
CA ILE A 38 -13.25 -0.94 0.15
C ILE A 38 -12.82 0.23 -0.75
N ASN A 39 -13.70 1.22 -0.92
CA ASN A 39 -13.39 2.39 -1.74
C ASN A 39 -12.27 3.23 -1.13
N GLU A 40 -12.24 3.39 0.18
CA GLU A 40 -11.20 4.15 0.86
C GLU A 40 -9.84 3.48 0.76
N ILE A 41 -9.79 2.16 0.92
CA ILE A 41 -8.58 1.36 0.72
C ILE A 41 -8.07 1.53 -0.72
N PHE A 42 -8.95 1.41 -1.69
CA PHE A 42 -8.59 1.56 -3.10
C PHE A 42 -7.98 2.94 -3.37
N ARG A 43 -8.61 4.01 -2.86
CA ARG A 43 -8.12 5.38 -3.07
C ARG A 43 -6.76 5.60 -2.42
N ALA A 44 -6.57 5.10 -1.19
CA ALA A 44 -5.29 5.26 -0.50
C ALA A 44 -4.17 4.52 -1.26
N ALA A 45 -4.43 3.31 -1.71
CA ALA A 45 -3.46 2.55 -2.49
C ALA A 45 -3.14 3.23 -3.81
N HIS A 46 -4.16 3.75 -4.49
CA HIS A 46 -3.97 4.45 -5.77
C HIS A 46 -3.10 5.70 -5.61
N SER A 47 -3.36 6.50 -4.56
CA SER A 47 -2.56 7.69 -4.27
C SER A 47 -1.12 7.33 -3.94
N LEU A 48 -0.92 6.31 -3.13
CA LEU A 48 0.42 5.87 -2.75
C LEU A 48 1.21 5.36 -3.96
N LYS A 49 0.57 4.60 -4.84
CA LYS A 49 1.19 4.13 -6.08
C LYS A 49 1.68 5.30 -6.93
N GLY A 50 0.84 6.31 -7.11
CA GLY A 50 1.19 7.50 -7.89
C GLY A 50 2.35 8.26 -7.27
N MET A 51 2.35 8.44 -5.95
CA MET A 51 3.41 9.14 -5.24
C MET A 51 4.74 8.40 -5.35
N ALA A 52 4.73 7.08 -5.14
CA ALA A 52 5.93 6.27 -5.24
C ALA A 52 6.51 6.31 -6.66
N GLY A 53 5.65 6.27 -7.66
CA GLY A 53 6.06 6.38 -9.06
C GLY A 53 6.71 7.72 -9.37
N THR A 54 6.12 8.81 -8.89
CA THR A 54 6.66 10.16 -9.07
C THR A 54 8.05 10.31 -8.45
N MET A 55 8.27 9.70 -7.30
CA MET A 55 9.56 9.74 -6.60
C MET A 55 10.57 8.72 -7.14
N GLY A 56 10.16 7.85 -8.06
CA GLY A 56 11.05 6.85 -8.65
C GLY A 56 11.27 5.61 -7.78
N TYR A 57 10.45 5.39 -6.76
CA TYR A 57 10.54 4.20 -5.92
C TYR A 57 9.78 3.05 -6.58
N LYS A 58 10.43 2.39 -7.51
CA LYS A 58 9.81 1.39 -8.40
C LYS A 58 9.32 0.14 -7.67
N ARG A 59 10.03 -0.30 -6.66
CA ARG A 59 9.63 -1.49 -5.88
C ARG A 59 8.38 -1.20 -5.06
N MET A 60 8.36 -0.05 -4.39
CA MET A 60 7.17 0.39 -3.67
C MET A 60 6.00 0.56 -4.62
N GLN A 61 6.23 1.19 -5.76
CA GLN A 61 5.19 1.39 -6.77
C GLN A 61 4.62 0.06 -7.26
N ARG A 62 5.49 -0.91 -7.55
CA ARG A 62 5.06 -2.22 -8.05
C ARG A 62 4.23 -2.97 -7.02
N LEU A 63 4.69 -3.02 -5.78
CA LEU A 63 3.95 -3.72 -4.72
C LEU A 63 2.59 -3.05 -4.49
N THR A 64 2.56 -1.73 -4.44
CA THR A 64 1.32 -0.98 -4.27
C THR A 64 0.37 -1.21 -5.44
N HIS A 65 0.90 -1.26 -6.66
CA HIS A 65 0.10 -1.56 -7.86
C HIS A 65 -0.51 -2.96 -7.78
N ASP A 66 0.27 -3.96 -7.36
CA ASP A 66 -0.23 -5.32 -7.21
C ASP A 66 -1.34 -5.38 -6.15
N MET A 67 -1.18 -4.66 -5.05
CA MET A 67 -2.21 -4.57 -4.01
C MET A 67 -3.45 -3.84 -4.53
N GLU A 68 -3.27 -2.77 -5.29
CA GLU A 68 -4.38 -2.05 -5.92
C GLU A 68 -5.21 -2.96 -6.81
N ASN A 69 -4.55 -3.84 -7.57
CA ASN A 69 -5.23 -4.81 -8.41
C ASN A 69 -6.11 -5.76 -7.59
N VAL A 70 -5.62 -6.22 -6.44
CA VAL A 70 -6.40 -7.05 -5.52
C VAL A 70 -7.61 -6.26 -5.01
N PHE A 71 -7.40 -5.03 -4.59
CA PHE A 71 -8.50 -4.18 -4.10
C PHE A 71 -9.54 -3.93 -5.20
N GLN A 72 -9.10 -3.78 -6.44
CA GLN A 72 -10.02 -3.63 -7.59
C GLN A 72 -10.86 -4.88 -7.79
N GLU A 73 -10.27 -6.08 -7.66
CA GLU A 73 -11.01 -7.33 -7.76
C GLU A 73 -12.03 -7.49 -6.64
N ILE A 74 -11.68 -7.08 -5.43
CA ILE A 74 -12.61 -7.06 -4.29
C ILE A 74 -13.76 -6.09 -4.58
N ARG A 75 -13.42 -4.88 -5.03
CA ARG A 75 -14.40 -3.84 -5.33
C ARG A 75 -15.38 -4.24 -6.41
N SER A 76 -14.91 -4.98 -7.41
CA SER A 76 -15.73 -5.47 -8.54
C SER A 76 -16.56 -6.69 -8.19
N GLY A 77 -16.38 -7.27 -7.00
CA GLY A 77 -17.08 -8.47 -6.58
C GLY A 77 -16.49 -9.76 -7.11
N ASN A 78 -15.34 -9.70 -7.79
CA ASN A 78 -14.69 -10.88 -8.36
C ASN A 78 -13.87 -11.66 -7.33
N MET A 79 -13.58 -11.06 -6.20
CA MET A 79 -12.77 -11.68 -5.15
C MET A 79 -13.42 -11.41 -3.79
N LYS A 80 -13.58 -12.46 -2.99
CA LYS A 80 -14.15 -12.32 -1.65
C LYS A 80 -13.05 -12.05 -0.63
N VAL A 81 -13.39 -11.22 0.36
CA VAL A 81 -12.47 -10.94 1.47
C VAL A 81 -12.54 -12.11 2.46
N LYS A 82 -11.46 -12.87 2.54
CA LYS A 82 -11.30 -13.99 3.47
C LYS A 82 -10.13 -13.72 4.40
N PRO A 83 -10.08 -14.37 5.58
CA PRO A 83 -8.95 -14.15 6.51
C PRO A 83 -7.58 -14.34 5.87
N GLU A 84 -7.43 -15.34 4.99
CA GLU A 84 -6.16 -15.60 4.32
C GLU A 84 -5.75 -14.43 3.42
N LEU A 85 -6.72 -13.82 2.74
CA LEU A 85 -6.45 -12.65 1.90
C LEU A 85 -6.05 -11.45 2.75
N VAL A 86 -6.74 -11.23 3.87
CA VAL A 86 -6.43 -10.13 4.78
C VAL A 86 -5.00 -10.28 5.31
N ASP A 87 -4.59 -11.50 5.67
CA ASP A 87 -3.22 -11.78 6.13
C ASP A 87 -2.19 -11.41 5.06
N VAL A 88 -2.46 -11.78 3.80
CA VAL A 88 -1.56 -11.43 2.68
C VAL A 88 -1.47 -9.91 2.52
N LEU A 89 -2.58 -9.21 2.63
CA LEU A 89 -2.61 -7.76 2.49
C LEU A 89 -1.86 -7.06 3.63
N PHE A 90 -1.96 -7.57 4.86
CA PHE A 90 -1.16 -7.04 5.97
C PHE A 90 0.34 -7.29 5.76
N ARG A 91 0.71 -8.45 5.21
CA ARG A 91 2.12 -8.69 4.85
C ARG A 91 2.60 -7.70 3.79
N GLY A 92 1.74 -7.35 2.84
CA GLY A 92 2.04 -6.30 1.87
C GLY A 92 2.27 -4.95 2.54
N LEU A 93 1.43 -4.59 3.52
CA LEU A 93 1.62 -3.36 4.29
C LEU A 93 2.94 -3.38 5.06
N ASP A 94 3.29 -4.50 5.67
CA ASP A 94 4.56 -4.62 6.39
C ASP A 94 5.75 -4.39 5.44
N ALA A 95 5.67 -4.90 4.23
CA ALA A 95 6.70 -4.68 3.22
C ALA A 95 6.77 -3.21 2.80
N LEU A 96 5.63 -2.54 2.65
CA LEU A 96 5.59 -1.12 2.35
C LEU A 96 6.19 -0.29 3.49
N ASP A 97 5.90 -0.66 4.74
CA ASP A 97 6.52 -0.03 5.90
C ASP A 97 8.03 -0.20 5.90
N ALA A 98 8.53 -1.37 5.50
CA ALA A 98 9.97 -1.63 5.39
C ALA A 98 10.62 -0.75 4.33
N TYR A 99 9.98 -0.60 3.17
CA TYR A 99 10.46 0.34 2.14
C TYR A 99 10.51 1.76 2.69
N LEU A 100 9.46 2.19 3.38
CA LEU A 100 9.40 3.53 3.95
C LEU A 100 10.50 3.76 4.98
N ASN A 101 10.74 2.78 5.86
CA ASN A 101 11.82 2.88 6.85
C ASN A 101 13.18 3.03 6.19
N ASN A 102 13.42 2.29 5.10
CA ASN A 102 14.66 2.44 4.34
C ASN A 102 14.77 3.84 3.74
N ILE A 103 13.67 4.36 3.20
CA ILE A 103 13.63 5.71 2.61
C ILE A 103 13.92 6.77 3.67
N ILE A 104 13.34 6.64 4.86
CA ILE A 104 13.58 7.56 5.98
C ILE A 104 15.06 7.57 6.36
N ASN A 105 15.68 6.40 6.40
CA ASN A 105 17.06 6.26 6.87
C ASN A 105 18.12 6.56 5.81
N THR A 106 17.83 6.28 4.53
CA THR A 106 18.82 6.31 3.46
C THR A 106 18.38 7.03 2.19
N ALA A 107 17.13 7.52 2.14
CA ALA A 107 16.47 8.06 0.95
C ALA A 107 16.29 7.02 -0.18
N ASP A 108 16.51 5.73 0.11
CA ASP A 108 16.41 4.62 -0.86
C ASP A 108 15.50 3.53 -0.30
N GLU A 109 14.64 2.94 -1.12
CA GLU A 109 13.68 1.92 -0.67
C GLU A 109 14.31 0.57 -0.37
N GLY A 110 15.56 0.35 -0.78
CA GLY A 110 16.23 -0.93 -0.63
C GLY A 110 16.06 -1.80 -1.87
N THR A 111 16.47 -3.07 -1.75
CA THR A 111 16.52 -3.98 -2.90
C THR A 111 15.60 -5.21 -2.79
N GLU A 112 14.80 -5.31 -1.72
CA GLU A 112 13.81 -6.39 -1.57
C GLU A 112 12.65 -6.16 -2.53
N ASP A 113 12.37 -7.11 -3.42
CA ASP A 113 11.30 -6.96 -4.40
C ASP A 113 9.91 -7.30 -3.83
N ASN A 114 9.81 -8.26 -2.92
CA ASN A 114 8.54 -8.66 -2.28
C ASN A 114 7.45 -9.11 -3.26
N GLU A 115 7.85 -9.53 -4.47
CA GLU A 115 6.90 -9.95 -5.50
C GLU A 115 6.09 -11.17 -5.07
N GLU A 116 6.69 -12.07 -4.31
CA GLU A 116 6.06 -13.30 -3.89
C GLU A 116 4.90 -13.11 -2.91
N ILE A 117 4.80 -11.95 -2.26
CA ILE A 117 3.74 -11.71 -1.27
C ILE A 117 2.36 -11.75 -1.91
N ILE A 118 2.18 -11.04 -3.03
CA ILE A 118 0.88 -10.95 -3.68
C ILE A 118 0.68 -12.07 -4.70
N ASN A 119 1.76 -12.60 -5.24
CA ASN A 119 1.71 -13.69 -6.22
C ASN A 119 1.65 -15.09 -5.58
N ALA A 120 1.70 -15.16 -4.27
CA ALA A 120 1.68 -16.42 -3.52
C ALA A 120 0.28 -17.09 -3.49
#